data_9c7f7f8e0fcf9ca59b67d36a19f7a3af
#
_entry.id   9c7f7f8e0fcf9ca59b67d36a19f7a3af
#
_cell.length_a   1.000
_cell.length_b   1.000
_cell.length_c   1.000
_cell.angle_alpha   90.00
_cell.angle_beta   90.00
_cell.angle_gamma   90.00
#
_symmetry.space_group_name_H-M   'P 1'
#
loop_
_entity.id
_entity.type
_entity.pdbx_description
1 polymer ?
#
loop_
_entity_poly.entity_id
_entity_poly.type
_entity_poly.pdbx_seq_one_letter_code
_entity_poly.pdbx_strand_id
1 'polypeptide(L)' 'MKIERKEIISRIVFENGLDLEVGDEFEDGRIFGIEEEGDGFNVICFEGEEGWNVFVDSNGEVDS' A
#
# COMPACT_ATOMS: atom_id res chain seq x y z
N MET A 1 0.60 23.99 18.63
CA MET A 1 1.04 22.66 18.22
C MET A 1 0.32 22.26 16.92
N LYS A 2 1.10 22.05 15.87
CA LYS A 2 0.51 21.57 14.61
C LYS A 2 0.47 20.06 14.63
N ILE A 3 -0.73 19.52 14.45
CA ILE A 3 -0.91 18.09 14.24
C ILE A 3 -0.96 17.88 12.74
N GLU A 4 0.09 17.27 12.20
CA GLU A 4 0.07 16.87 10.81
C GLU A 4 -0.73 15.58 10.68
N ARG A 5 -1.77 15.65 9.86
CA ARG A 5 -2.54 14.45 9.51
C ARG A 5 -1.97 13.87 8.23
N LYS A 6 -1.46 12.65 8.30
CA LYS A 6 -1.21 11.87 7.11
C LYS A 6 -2.54 11.33 6.63
N GLU A 7 -2.81 11.51 5.34
CA GLU A 7 -3.99 10.90 4.74
C GLU A 7 -3.85 9.39 4.77
N ILE A 8 -4.88 8.72 5.29
CA ILE A 8 -4.93 7.27 5.27
C ILE A 8 -5.58 6.85 3.97
N ILE A 9 -4.82 6.17 3.13
CA ILE A 9 -5.34 5.63 1.88
C ILE A 9 -5.93 4.27 2.18
N SER A 10 -7.24 4.12 1.98
CA SER A 10 -7.92 2.84 2.20
C SER A 10 -8.02 2.01 0.93
N ARG A 11 -7.96 2.64 -0.23
CA ARG A 11 -8.02 1.97 -1.52
C ARG A 11 -7.36 2.81 -2.59
N ILE A 12 -6.68 2.15 -3.51
CA ILE A 12 -6.10 2.80 -4.68
C ILE A 12 -6.25 1.90 -5.90
N VAL A 13 -6.64 2.49 -7.02
CA VAL A 13 -6.77 1.80 -8.29
C VAL A 13 -5.80 2.44 -9.28
N PHE A 14 -4.97 1.62 -9.89
CA PHE A 14 -3.98 2.08 -10.87
C PHE A 14 -4.51 1.93 -12.29
N GLU A 15 -3.97 2.71 -13.20
CA GLU A 15 -4.39 2.66 -14.62
C GLU A 15 -4.17 1.30 -15.28
N ASN A 16 -3.19 0.54 -14.80
CA ASN A 16 -2.93 -0.81 -15.32
C ASN A 16 -3.93 -1.87 -14.83
N GLY A 17 -4.92 -1.46 -14.01
CA GLY A 17 -5.93 -2.36 -13.48
C GLY A 17 -5.65 -2.91 -12.09
N LEU A 18 -4.48 -2.63 -11.53
CA LEU A 18 -4.18 -3.06 -10.17
C LEU A 18 -5.07 -2.29 -9.19
N ASP A 19 -5.78 -3.01 -8.34
CA ASP A 19 -6.70 -2.47 -7.35
C ASP A 19 -6.27 -2.98 -5.96
N LEU A 20 -5.88 -2.08 -5.10
CA LEU A 20 -5.42 -2.39 -3.75
C LEU A 20 -6.33 -1.75 -2.72
N GLU A 21 -6.85 -2.55 -1.80
CA GLU A 21 -7.68 -2.07 -0.70
C GLU A 21 -7.20 -2.69 0.60
N VAL A 22 -7.22 -1.91 1.67
CA VAL A 22 -6.86 -2.41 3.01
C VAL A 22 -7.75 -3.60 3.36
N GLY A 23 -7.13 -4.71 3.76
CA GLY A 23 -7.81 -5.96 4.06
C GLY A 23 -7.79 -6.97 2.94
N ASP A 24 -7.41 -6.56 1.73
CA ASP A 24 -7.29 -7.47 0.58
C ASP A 24 -6.02 -8.32 0.66
N GLU A 25 -6.05 -9.45 0.00
CA GLU A 25 -4.87 -10.29 -0.15
C GLU A 25 -3.94 -9.68 -1.20
N PHE A 26 -2.65 -9.59 -0.86
CA PHE A 26 -1.64 -9.06 -1.76
C PHE A 26 -0.27 -9.59 -1.35
N GLU A 27 0.48 -10.12 -2.32
CA GLU A 27 1.86 -10.61 -2.10
C GLU A 27 1.97 -11.57 -0.90
N ASP A 28 1.14 -12.60 -0.91
CA ASP A 28 1.11 -13.66 0.12
C ASP A 28 0.70 -13.22 1.52
N GLY A 29 0.17 -12.01 1.65
CA GLY A 29 -0.31 -11.48 2.92
C GLY A 29 -1.56 -10.65 2.73
N ARG A 30 -1.90 -9.87 3.74
CA ARG A 30 -3.00 -8.92 3.69
C ARG A 30 -2.49 -7.50 3.82
N ILE A 31 -3.16 -6.59 3.15
CA ILE A 31 -2.81 -5.18 3.21
C ILE A 31 -3.30 -4.59 4.53
N PHE A 32 -2.35 -4.09 5.32
CA PHE A 32 -2.63 -3.39 6.57
C PHE A 32 -2.84 -1.90 6.35
N GLY A 33 -2.07 -1.32 5.43
CA GLY A 33 -2.15 0.10 5.12
C GLY A 33 -1.45 0.42 3.82
N ILE A 34 -1.78 1.58 3.27
CA ILE A 34 -1.18 2.08 2.04
C ILE A 34 -0.76 3.52 2.31
N GLU A 35 0.51 3.83 2.07
CA GLU A 35 1.06 5.16 2.26
C GLU A 35 1.64 5.69 0.96
N GLU A 36 1.41 6.95 0.67
CA GLU A 36 2.06 7.61 -0.45
C GLU A 36 3.52 7.86 -0.10
N GLU A 37 4.42 7.50 -0.99
CA GLU A 37 5.85 7.67 -0.79
C GLU A 37 6.53 8.04 -2.11
N GLY A 38 7.03 9.26 -2.21
CA GLY A 38 7.70 9.73 -3.41
C GLY A 38 6.78 9.63 -4.63
N ASP A 39 7.24 8.94 -5.67
CA ASP A 39 6.50 8.75 -6.91
C ASP A 39 5.62 7.49 -6.91
N GLY A 40 5.44 6.88 -5.76
CA GLY A 40 4.68 5.65 -5.66
C GLY A 40 4.02 5.48 -4.31
N PHE A 41 3.80 4.23 -3.95
CA PHE A 41 3.10 3.89 -2.72
C PHE A 41 3.80 2.77 -1.99
N ASN A 42 3.82 2.88 -0.67
CA ASN A 42 4.32 1.84 0.20
C ASN A 42 3.12 1.06 0.73
N VAL A 43 3.01 -0.20 0.36
CA VAL A 43 1.94 -1.08 0.80
C VAL A 43 2.45 -1.92 1.96
N ILE A 44 1.84 -1.73 3.11
CA ILE A 44 2.22 -2.43 4.32
C ILE A 44 1.39 -3.72 4.39
N CYS A 45 2.07 -4.85 4.35
CA CYS A 45 1.44 -6.16 4.35
C CYS A 45 1.78 -6.93 5.62
N PHE A 46 0.93 -7.87 5.97
CA PHE A 46 1.16 -8.74 7.12
C PHE A 46 0.58 -10.13 6.90
N GLU A 47 1.17 -11.09 7.58
CA GLU A 47 0.63 -12.43 7.71
C GLU A 47 0.98 -12.96 9.10
N GLY A 48 -0.03 -13.21 9.93
CA GLY A 48 0.21 -13.61 11.32
C GLY A 48 0.95 -12.53 12.08
N GLU A 49 2.14 -12.85 12.58
CA GLU A 49 2.99 -11.92 13.32
C GLU A 49 4.05 -11.25 12.44
N GLU A 50 4.12 -11.65 11.17
CA GLU A 50 5.10 -11.10 10.24
C GLU A 50 4.52 -9.94 9.45
N GLY A 51 5.34 -8.92 9.25
CA GLY A 51 4.96 -7.77 8.44
C GLY A 51 6.09 -7.40 7.49
N TRP A 52 5.73 -6.86 6.34
CA TRP A 52 6.69 -6.38 5.34
C TRP A 52 6.06 -5.27 4.51
N ASN A 53 6.91 -4.56 3.79
CA ASN A 53 6.47 -3.48 2.92
C ASN A 53 6.72 -3.85 1.46
N VAL A 54 5.78 -3.48 0.60
CA VAL A 54 5.92 -3.68 -0.84
C VAL A 54 5.76 -2.30 -1.49
N PHE A 55 6.72 -1.93 -2.30
CA PHE A 55 6.63 -0.66 -3.02
C PHE A 55 5.93 -0.88 -4.37
N VAL A 56 4.96 -0.02 -4.65
CA VAL A 56 4.24 -0.02 -5.94
C VAL A 56 4.40 1.37 -6.53
N ASP A 57 4.92 1.45 -7.75
CA ASP A 57 5.12 2.74 -8.40
C ASP A 57 3.80 3.35 -8.90
N SER A 58 3.86 4.58 -9.40
CA SER A 58 2.67 5.30 -9.85
C SER A 58 1.95 4.64 -11.02
N ASN A 59 2.61 3.74 -11.73
CA ASN A 59 2.02 2.99 -12.84
C ASN A 59 1.36 1.69 -12.39
N GLY A 60 1.46 1.35 -11.12
CA GLY A 60 0.93 0.11 -10.59
C GLY A 60 1.86 -1.08 -10.76
N GLU A 61 3.15 -0.83 -10.98
CA GLU A 61 4.14 -1.88 -11.05
C GLU A 61 4.70 -2.18 -9.66
N VAL A 62 4.69 -3.44 -9.30
CA VAL A 62 5.21 -3.90 -8.02
C VAL A 62 6.71 -4.04 -8.12
N ASP A 63 7.43 -3.35 -7.24
CA ASP A 63 8.87 -3.46 -7.14
C ASP A 63 9.20 -4.58 -6.15
N SER A 64 9.75 -5.61 -6.67
CA SER A 64 10.09 -6.78 -5.87
C SER A 64 11.61 -6.96 -5.74
#